data_e5f547b5ab79536ba103d6ef928119c7
#
_entry.id   e5f547b5ab79536ba103d6ef928119c7
#
_cell.length_a   1.000
_cell.length_b   1.000
_cell.length_c   1.000
_cell.angle_alpha   90.00
_cell.angle_beta   90.00
_cell.angle_gamma   90.00
#
_symmetry.space_group_name_H-M   'P 1'
#
loop_
_entity.id
_entity.type
_entity.pdbx_description
1 polymer ?
#
loop_
_entity_poly.entity_id
_entity_poly.type
_entity_poly.pdbx_seq_one_letter_code
_entity_poly.pdbx_strand_id
1 'polypeptide(L)'
;GKTVGVQIGTVPADMAKKIPNTTVKEMDSNANIFMELKAGTIDGAIIDNAVAMYYLKQGADKDLKLVGEPTKAEGTVLGMKKGNKALQEAVNKALKELKEDGTYQKIYDKWFGDYNKK
;
A
#
# COMPACT_ATOMS: atom_id res chain seq x y z
N GLY A 1 -20.00 -13.92 3.22
CA GLY A 1 -20.02 -13.44 4.56
C GLY A 1 -18.66 -13.41 5.25
N LYS A 2 -17.66 -12.71 4.66
CA LYS A 2 -16.36 -12.46 5.28
C LYS A 2 -16.22 -10.99 5.66
N THR A 3 -15.49 -10.71 6.74
CA THR A 3 -15.20 -9.33 7.19
C THR A 3 -13.86 -8.88 6.68
N VAL A 4 -13.84 -7.75 5.98
CA VAL A 4 -12.63 -7.16 5.39
C VAL A 4 -12.36 -5.80 6.01
N GLY A 5 -11.16 -5.60 6.54
CA GLY A 5 -10.67 -4.35 7.08
C GLY A 5 -10.10 -3.44 6.00
N VAL A 6 -10.39 -2.15 6.09
CA VAL A 6 -9.88 -1.12 5.19
C VAL A 6 -9.64 0.18 5.96
N GLN A 7 -8.72 1.01 5.47
CA GLN A 7 -8.56 2.35 6.04
C GLN A 7 -9.62 3.28 5.47
N ILE A 8 -10.30 4.01 6.35
CA ILE A 8 -11.36 4.97 5.98
C ILE A 8 -10.84 6.01 4.97
N GLY A 9 -11.68 6.35 3.99
CA GLY A 9 -11.38 7.40 3.01
C GLY A 9 -10.31 7.04 1.97
N THR A 10 -10.03 5.76 1.77
CA THR A 10 -9.05 5.28 0.80
C THR A 10 -9.71 4.57 -0.39
N VAL A 11 -8.96 4.46 -1.50
CA VAL A 11 -9.39 3.66 -2.67
C VAL A 11 -9.66 2.20 -2.28
N PRO A 12 -8.83 1.53 -1.47
CA PRO A 12 -9.16 0.21 -0.94
C PRO A 12 -10.53 0.10 -0.25
N ALA A 13 -10.95 1.13 0.48
CA ALA A 13 -12.27 1.15 1.11
C ALA A 13 -13.41 1.15 0.08
N ASP A 14 -13.28 1.94 -0.98
CA ASP A 14 -14.26 1.98 -2.07
C ASP A 14 -14.28 0.67 -2.88
N MET A 15 -13.14 0.01 -3.03
CA MET A 15 -13.05 -1.31 -3.65
C MET A 15 -13.75 -2.38 -2.81
N ALA A 16 -13.49 -2.42 -1.51
CA ALA A 16 -14.09 -3.38 -0.60
C ALA A 16 -15.62 -3.32 -0.59
N LYS A 17 -16.18 -2.10 -0.61
CA LYS A 17 -17.65 -1.88 -0.63
C LYS A 17 -18.34 -2.45 -1.87
N LYS A 18 -17.60 -2.70 -2.95
CA LYS A 18 -18.13 -3.29 -4.20
C LYS A 18 -18.10 -4.83 -4.19
N ILE A 19 -17.48 -5.46 -3.21
CA ILE A 19 -17.40 -6.91 -3.13
C ILE A 19 -18.70 -7.46 -2.53
N PRO A 20 -19.47 -8.29 -3.27
CA PRO A 20 -20.73 -8.80 -2.78
C PRO A 20 -20.52 -9.72 -1.57
N ASN A 21 -21.50 -9.75 -0.67
CA ASN A 21 -21.51 -10.59 0.53
C ASN A 21 -20.31 -10.40 1.47
N THR A 22 -19.73 -9.20 1.47
CA THR A 22 -18.59 -8.84 2.33
C THR A 22 -19.02 -7.78 3.33
N THR A 23 -18.66 -7.98 4.60
CA THR A 23 -18.78 -6.96 5.63
C THR A 23 -17.50 -6.11 5.62
N VAL A 24 -17.64 -4.80 5.38
CA VAL A 24 -16.49 -3.89 5.37
C VAL A 24 -16.37 -3.20 6.72
N LYS A 25 -15.21 -3.36 7.37
CA LYS A 25 -14.86 -2.69 8.63
C LYS A 25 -13.87 -1.57 8.32
N GLU A 26 -14.32 -0.32 8.39
CA GLU A 26 -13.47 0.83 8.19
C GLU A 26 -12.75 1.20 9.49
N MET A 27 -11.45 1.47 9.41
CA MET A 27 -10.58 1.78 10.55
C MET A 27 -9.71 3.01 10.25
N ASP A 28 -9.28 3.70 11.29
CA ASP A 28 -8.51 4.94 11.17
C ASP A 28 -7.08 4.73 10.66
N SER A 29 -6.50 3.55 10.88
CA SER A 29 -5.12 3.29 10.51
C SER A 29 -4.88 1.87 10.02
N ASN A 30 -3.86 1.71 9.16
CA ASN A 30 -3.39 0.39 8.75
C ASN A 30 -2.85 -0.44 9.92
N ALA A 31 -2.27 0.20 10.94
CA ALA A 31 -1.81 -0.51 12.14
C ALA A 31 -2.96 -1.23 12.85
N ASN A 32 -4.10 -0.57 12.99
CA ASN A 32 -5.31 -1.19 13.57
C ASN A 32 -5.80 -2.36 12.73
N ILE A 33 -5.77 -2.24 11.39
CA ILE A 33 -6.15 -3.33 10.48
C ILE A 33 -5.25 -4.54 10.70
N PHE A 34 -3.93 -4.36 10.79
CA PHE A 34 -3.00 -5.47 11.05
C PHE A 34 -3.20 -6.11 12.42
N MET A 35 -3.50 -5.32 13.45
CA MET A 35 -3.81 -5.87 14.78
C MET A 35 -5.09 -6.72 14.75
N GLU A 36 -6.14 -6.27 14.10
CA GLU A 36 -7.40 -6.99 13.96
C GLU A 36 -7.26 -8.28 13.14
N LEU A 37 -6.43 -8.24 12.07
CA LEU A 37 -6.09 -9.44 11.29
C LEU A 37 -5.38 -10.48 12.15
N LYS A 38 -4.38 -10.07 12.91
CA LYS A 38 -3.63 -10.96 13.82
C LYS A 38 -4.53 -11.52 14.93
N ALA A 39 -5.44 -10.72 15.43
CA ALA A 39 -6.42 -11.14 16.45
C ALA A 39 -7.53 -12.04 15.87
N GLY A 40 -7.64 -12.17 14.54
CA GLY A 40 -8.68 -12.96 13.89
C GLY A 40 -10.08 -12.36 13.97
N THR A 41 -10.20 -11.07 14.29
CA THR A 41 -11.48 -10.34 14.36
C THR A 41 -11.96 -9.87 13.00
N ILE A 42 -11.09 -9.86 11.99
CA ILE A 42 -11.39 -9.71 10.58
C ILE A 42 -10.73 -10.85 9.79
N ASP A 43 -11.33 -11.22 8.66
CA ASP A 43 -10.87 -12.34 7.83
C ASP A 43 -9.81 -11.93 6.80
N GLY A 44 -9.77 -10.67 6.44
CA GLY A 44 -8.85 -10.12 5.43
C GLY A 44 -8.77 -8.61 5.47
N ALA A 45 -7.88 -8.05 4.68
CA ALA A 45 -7.78 -6.61 4.48
C ALA A 45 -7.46 -6.29 3.02
N ILE A 46 -7.92 -5.12 2.57
CA ILE A 46 -7.50 -4.52 1.30
C ILE A 46 -6.73 -3.25 1.65
N ILE A 47 -5.46 -3.22 1.29
CA ILE A 47 -4.53 -2.13 1.59
C ILE A 47 -3.56 -1.95 0.42
N ASP A 48 -2.89 -0.80 0.38
CA ASP A 48 -1.87 -0.55 -0.63
C ASP A 48 -0.71 -1.56 -0.52
N ASN A 49 -0.25 -2.05 -1.66
CA ASN A 49 0.78 -3.06 -1.74
C ASN A 49 2.08 -2.66 -1.00
N ALA A 50 2.51 -1.41 -1.16
CA ALA A 50 3.71 -0.89 -0.47
C ALA A 50 3.56 -0.94 1.06
N VAL A 51 2.39 -0.62 1.58
CA VAL A 51 2.08 -0.69 3.02
C VAL A 51 2.09 -2.15 3.48
N ALA A 52 1.46 -3.06 2.73
CA ALA A 52 1.46 -4.48 3.05
C ALA A 52 2.88 -5.05 3.09
N MET A 53 3.69 -4.79 2.08
CA MET A 53 5.08 -5.24 2.00
C MET A 53 5.93 -4.71 3.16
N TYR A 54 5.75 -3.44 3.53
CA TYR A 54 6.44 -2.86 4.68
C TYR A 54 6.12 -3.62 5.97
N TYR A 55 4.85 -3.84 6.28
CA TYR A 55 4.45 -4.55 7.50
C TYR A 55 4.90 -6.02 7.50
N LEU A 56 4.82 -6.71 6.37
CA LEU A 56 5.34 -8.08 6.26
C LEU A 56 6.84 -8.12 6.54
N LYS A 57 7.62 -7.20 5.98
CA LYS A 57 9.05 -7.09 6.23
C LYS A 57 9.38 -6.80 7.71
N GLN A 58 8.49 -6.11 8.43
CA GLN A 58 8.61 -5.88 9.88
C GLN A 58 8.21 -7.09 10.74
N GLY A 59 8.00 -8.25 10.14
CA GLY A 59 7.72 -9.50 10.85
C GLY A 59 6.25 -9.91 10.89
N ALA A 60 5.37 -9.20 10.18
CA ALA A 60 3.97 -9.62 10.05
C ALA A 60 3.81 -10.88 9.18
N ASP A 61 4.81 -11.23 8.37
CA ASP A 61 4.86 -12.42 7.51
C ASP A 61 4.80 -13.76 8.26
N LYS A 62 5.06 -13.74 9.57
CA LYS A 62 4.92 -14.91 10.45
C LYS A 62 3.46 -15.34 10.62
N ASP A 63 2.54 -14.37 10.60
CA ASP A 63 1.12 -14.56 10.88
C ASP A 63 0.23 -14.29 9.66
N LEU A 64 0.71 -13.47 8.71
CA LEU A 64 -0.06 -12.93 7.60
C LEU A 64 0.65 -13.18 6.27
N LYS A 65 -0.13 -13.27 5.21
CA LYS A 65 0.38 -13.41 3.84
C LYS A 65 -0.40 -12.54 2.86
N LEU A 66 0.23 -12.15 1.78
CA LEU A 66 -0.47 -11.59 0.62
C LEU A 66 -1.24 -12.69 -0.10
N VAL A 67 -2.42 -12.36 -0.58
CA VAL A 67 -3.27 -13.26 -1.38
C VAL A 67 -3.85 -12.50 -2.58
N GLY A 68 -4.05 -13.22 -3.67
CA GLY A 68 -4.55 -12.65 -4.92
C GLY A 68 -3.46 -11.88 -5.70
N GLU A 69 -3.82 -11.44 -6.89
CA GLU A 69 -2.97 -10.61 -7.72
C GLU A 69 -3.15 -9.13 -7.35
N PRO A 70 -2.05 -8.34 -7.33
CA PRO A 70 -2.15 -6.90 -7.14
C PRO A 70 -3.04 -6.28 -8.21
N THR A 71 -4.03 -5.49 -7.80
CA THR A 71 -4.81 -4.69 -8.75
C THR A 71 -3.97 -3.53 -9.26
N LYS A 72 -4.18 -3.14 -10.53
CA LYS A 72 -3.54 -1.94 -11.06
C LYS A 72 -4.01 -0.74 -10.26
N ALA A 73 -3.09 -0.11 -9.54
CA ALA A 73 -3.34 1.11 -8.80
C ALA A 73 -2.95 2.34 -9.63
N GLU A 74 -3.55 3.48 -9.32
CA GLU A 74 -3.02 4.76 -9.75
C GLU A 74 -1.68 4.99 -9.04
N GLY A 75 -0.72 5.60 -9.75
CA GLY A 75 0.62 5.83 -9.20
C GLY A 75 0.60 6.83 -8.04
N THR A 76 1.56 6.70 -7.14
CA THR A 76 1.82 7.73 -6.12
C THR A 76 2.37 8.99 -6.77
N VAL A 77 1.84 10.14 -6.41
CA VAL A 77 2.23 11.43 -6.97
C VAL A 77 2.69 12.39 -5.87
N LEU A 78 3.52 13.35 -6.26
CA LEU A 78 3.93 14.47 -5.40
C LEU A 78 3.05 15.68 -5.72
N GLY A 79 2.25 16.11 -4.75
CA GLY A 79 1.43 17.32 -4.87
C GLY A 79 2.24 18.58 -4.57
N MET A 80 2.03 19.63 -5.35
CA MET A 80 2.66 20.92 -5.13
C MET A 80 1.73 22.06 -5.51
N LYS A 81 2.05 23.28 -5.07
CA LYS A 81 1.26 24.47 -5.41
C LYS A 81 1.21 24.66 -6.93
N LYS A 82 0.00 24.88 -7.46
CA LYS A 82 -0.21 25.15 -8.89
C LYS A 82 0.65 26.32 -9.37
N GLY A 83 1.33 26.14 -10.51
CA GLY A 83 2.22 27.14 -11.09
C GLY A 83 3.67 27.06 -10.63
N ASN A 84 4.01 26.22 -9.66
CA ASN A 84 5.41 26.05 -9.23
C ASN A 84 6.18 25.11 -10.20
N LYS A 85 6.41 25.61 -11.42
CA LYS A 85 7.09 24.87 -12.48
C LYS A 85 8.54 24.50 -12.12
N ALA A 86 9.25 25.40 -11.45
CA ALA A 86 10.64 25.18 -11.08
C ALA A 86 10.78 23.97 -10.15
N LEU A 87 9.91 23.85 -9.14
CA LEU A 87 9.89 22.69 -8.25
C LEU A 87 9.48 21.40 -8.98
N GLN A 88 8.48 21.49 -9.85
CA GLN A 88 8.02 20.35 -10.65
C GLN A 88 9.15 19.79 -11.53
N GLU A 89 9.86 20.66 -12.23
CA GLU A 89 10.98 20.25 -13.09
C GLU A 89 12.14 19.66 -12.28
N ALA A 90 12.48 20.27 -11.14
CA ALA A 90 13.54 19.78 -10.26
C ALA A 90 13.21 18.38 -9.70
N VAL A 91 11.98 18.16 -9.24
CA VAL A 91 11.52 16.86 -8.72
C VAL A 91 11.50 15.82 -9.83
N ASN A 92 10.95 16.13 -10.99
CA ASN A 92 10.92 15.19 -12.12
C ASN A 92 12.32 14.80 -12.58
N LYS A 93 13.25 15.77 -12.65
CA LYS A 93 14.65 15.50 -12.97
C LYS A 93 15.31 14.59 -11.94
N ALA A 94 15.16 14.89 -10.66
CA ALA A 94 15.72 14.08 -9.58
C ALA A 94 15.17 12.64 -9.58
N LEU A 95 13.87 12.46 -9.78
CA LEU A 95 13.26 11.13 -9.88
C LEU A 95 13.78 10.34 -11.07
N LYS A 96 13.98 11.01 -12.22
CA LYS A 96 14.56 10.38 -13.41
C LYS A 96 15.99 9.90 -13.13
N GLU A 97 16.83 10.75 -12.58
CA GLU A 97 18.22 10.43 -12.23
C GLU A 97 18.31 9.26 -11.24
N LEU A 98 17.48 9.28 -10.19
CA LEU A 98 17.42 8.19 -9.20
C LEU A 98 17.01 6.84 -9.80
N LYS A 99 16.14 6.85 -10.82
CA LYS A 99 15.74 5.62 -11.52
C LYS A 99 16.84 5.13 -12.46
N GLU A 100 17.50 6.04 -13.17
CA GLU A 100 18.56 5.71 -14.13
C GLU A 100 19.83 5.17 -13.44
N ASP A 101 20.21 5.71 -12.29
CA ASP A 101 21.42 5.29 -11.55
C ASP A 101 21.17 4.08 -10.61
N GLY A 102 19.94 3.58 -10.53
CA GLY A 102 19.55 2.44 -9.71
C GLY A 102 19.31 2.76 -8.22
N THR A 103 19.49 4.02 -7.79
CA THR A 103 19.28 4.43 -6.39
C THR A 103 17.83 4.24 -5.96
N TYR A 104 16.87 4.55 -6.83
CA TYR A 104 15.44 4.33 -6.57
C TYR A 104 15.17 2.87 -6.23
N GLN A 105 15.70 1.93 -7.02
CA GLN A 105 15.49 0.51 -6.79
C GLN A 105 16.13 0.03 -5.48
N LYS A 106 17.32 0.51 -5.14
CA LYS A 106 17.97 0.20 -3.86
C LYS A 106 17.15 0.66 -2.65
N ILE A 107 16.57 1.87 -2.72
CA ILE A 107 15.69 2.40 -1.66
C ILE A 107 14.42 1.56 -1.58
N TYR A 108 13.81 1.23 -2.71
CA TYR A 108 12.62 0.39 -2.77
C TYR A 108 12.86 -0.99 -2.13
N ASP A 109 13.92 -1.66 -2.50
CA ASP A 109 14.30 -2.98 -1.97
C ASP A 109 14.60 -2.92 -0.47
N LYS A 110 15.25 -1.84 -0.01
CA LYS A 110 15.51 -1.62 1.41
C LYS A 110 14.23 -1.59 2.24
N TRP A 111 13.20 -0.89 1.78
CA TRP A 111 11.98 -0.67 2.56
C TRP A 111 10.91 -1.72 2.36
N PHE A 112 10.77 -2.26 1.16
CA PHE A 112 9.68 -3.16 0.78
C PHE A 112 10.12 -4.61 0.55
N GLY A 113 11.41 -4.86 0.34
CA GLY A 113 11.97 -6.20 0.14
C GLY A 113 11.59 -6.82 -1.20
N ASP A 114 11.84 -8.13 -1.31
CA ASP A 114 11.69 -8.89 -2.57
C ASP A 114 10.30 -9.56 -2.71
N TYR A 115 9.27 -9.09 -2.03
CA TYR A 115 7.94 -9.72 -2.05
C TYR A 115 7.28 -9.76 -3.44
N ASN A 116 7.72 -8.92 -4.38
CA ASN A 116 7.23 -8.92 -5.75
C ASN A 116 7.98 -9.90 -6.68
N LYS A 117 8.97 -10.64 -6.18
CA LYS A 117 9.78 -11.57 -6.98
C LYS A 117 9.37 -13.04 -6.84
N LYS A 118 8.23 -13.28 -6.21
CA LYS A 118 7.69 -14.65 -6.07
C LYS A 118 6.55 -14.89 -7.01
#